data_f0fbc76cb80e65b2721d5cef3794fdd7
#
_entry.id   f0fbc76cb80e65b2721d5cef3794fdd7
#
_cell.length_a   1.000
_cell.length_b   1.000
_cell.length_c   1.000
_cell.angle_alpha   90.00
_cell.angle_beta   90.00
_cell.angle_gamma   90.00
#
_symmetry.space_group_name_H-M   'P 1'
#
loop_
_entity.id
_entity.type
_entity.pdbx_description
1 polymer ?
#
loop_
_entity_poly.entity_id
_entity_poly.type
_entity_poly.pdbx_seq_one_letter_code
_entity_poly.pdbx_strand_id
1 'polypeptide(L)'
;EIYGRVIENVQKSTLSTTLKSQLYTGNPAAGSVEFKRFVNSASKAYGTARAAAKGDKVTAPPTTVNLNQHKEIVEEVAKFDLDTFGVAGVMQRRADNHVVSMSAELDRAFFAQAAADGTAFSPASGVTAIQEIVERMIQTLETVHNDYVDGVDRSMMDLVLTPAKYGLLRTFLDTQSNPNVDTAGEEFGMYHGVRVYSCTRMPVTTETVEESKTKTTVTDALLMVRGAVAQPVVVNQYGDPEKIQLSNDYAVSLFYDYGTKALTPDLIFKLQTSTTA
;
A
#
# COMPACT_ATOMS: atom_id res chain seq x y z
N GLU A 1 -17.42 1.02 -20.91
CA GLU A 1 -17.92 0.08 -19.89
C GLU A 1 -16.83 -0.86 -19.37
N ILE A 2 -16.02 -1.48 -20.23
CA ILE A 2 -14.93 -2.41 -19.82
C ILE A 2 -13.87 -1.70 -18.98
N TYR A 3 -13.47 -0.48 -19.36
CA TYR A 3 -12.52 0.32 -18.58
C TYR A 3 -13.01 0.64 -17.17
N GLY A 4 -14.23 1.14 -17.07
CA GLY A 4 -14.84 1.43 -15.79
C GLY A 4 -14.93 0.20 -14.89
N ARG A 5 -15.18 -0.96 -15.48
CA ARG A 5 -15.26 -2.23 -14.77
C ARG A 5 -13.88 -2.71 -14.27
N VAL A 6 -12.85 -2.64 -15.10
CA VAL A 6 -11.48 -3.01 -14.71
C VAL A 6 -11.00 -2.12 -13.56
N ILE A 7 -11.17 -0.81 -13.66
CA ILE A 7 -10.78 0.14 -12.60
C ILE A 7 -11.57 -0.14 -11.31
N GLU A 8 -12.86 -0.35 -11.40
CA GLU A 8 -13.72 -0.63 -10.24
C GLU A 8 -13.30 -1.93 -9.53
N ASN A 9 -13.06 -2.99 -10.26
CA ASN A 9 -12.63 -4.26 -9.69
C ASN A 9 -11.25 -4.17 -9.04
N VAL A 10 -10.29 -3.46 -9.66
CA VAL A 10 -8.98 -3.20 -9.05
C VAL A 10 -9.13 -2.46 -7.74
N GLN A 11 -9.97 -1.44 -7.67
CA GLN A 11 -10.22 -0.70 -6.43
C GLN A 11 -10.80 -1.58 -5.32
N LYS A 12 -11.67 -2.53 -5.65
CA LYS A 12 -12.26 -3.44 -4.67
C LYS A 12 -11.34 -4.58 -4.22
N SER A 13 -10.41 -4.99 -5.05
CA SER A 13 -9.58 -6.18 -4.82
C SER A 13 -8.19 -5.89 -4.28
N THR A 14 -7.73 -4.63 -4.27
CA THR A 14 -6.43 -4.22 -3.73
C THR A 14 -6.53 -3.75 -2.29
N LEU A 15 -5.61 -4.18 -1.45
CA LEU A 15 -5.44 -3.64 -0.10
C LEU A 15 -4.82 -2.24 -0.17
N SER A 16 -3.89 -2.00 -1.07
CA SER A 16 -3.27 -0.70 -1.31
C SER A 16 -4.27 0.41 -1.63
N THR A 17 -5.36 0.09 -2.31
CA THR A 17 -6.44 1.06 -2.61
C THR A 17 -7.08 1.64 -1.35
N THR A 18 -7.21 0.83 -0.30
CA THR A 18 -7.75 1.27 1.00
C THR A 18 -6.75 2.13 1.78
N LEU A 19 -5.46 1.85 1.65
CA LEU A 19 -4.39 2.44 2.45
C LEU A 19 -3.76 3.67 1.81
N LYS A 20 -3.78 3.77 0.47
CA LYS A 20 -3.13 4.85 -0.28
C LYS A 20 -3.80 6.21 -0.08
N SER A 21 -3.01 7.27 -0.27
CA SER A 21 -3.54 8.64 -0.33
C SER A 21 -4.37 8.85 -1.60
N GLN A 22 -5.52 9.52 -1.42
CA GLN A 22 -6.38 9.96 -2.53
C GLN A 22 -6.38 11.49 -2.71
N LEU A 23 -5.63 12.19 -1.84
CA LEU A 23 -5.57 13.64 -1.80
C LEU A 23 -4.42 14.16 -2.68
N TYR A 24 -4.63 14.25 -3.99
CA TYR A 24 -3.63 14.79 -4.91
C TYR A 24 -4.21 15.87 -5.81
N THR A 25 -3.32 16.71 -6.32
CA THR A 25 -3.61 17.74 -7.31
C THR A 25 -2.99 17.34 -8.65
N GLY A 26 -3.73 17.48 -9.72
CA GLY A 26 -3.29 17.11 -11.07
C GLY A 26 -4.08 15.95 -11.65
N ASN A 27 -3.78 15.65 -12.91
CA ASN A 27 -4.38 14.52 -13.63
C ASN A 27 -3.34 13.42 -13.77
N PRO A 28 -3.55 12.22 -13.24
CA PRO A 28 -2.62 11.10 -13.39
C PRO A 28 -2.28 10.77 -14.85
N ALA A 29 -3.23 10.99 -15.78
CA ALA A 29 -3.00 10.79 -17.20
C ALA A 29 -1.94 11.73 -17.82
N ALA A 30 -1.57 12.81 -17.11
CA ALA A 30 -0.47 13.67 -17.50
C ALA A 30 0.93 13.14 -17.09
N GLY A 31 0.99 11.96 -16.49
CA GLY A 31 2.22 11.26 -16.09
C GLY A 31 2.76 11.62 -14.71
N SER A 32 2.17 12.59 -14.01
CA SER A 32 2.55 12.94 -12.64
C SER A 32 1.41 13.59 -11.85
N VAL A 33 1.46 13.42 -10.55
CA VAL A 33 0.56 14.08 -9.59
C VAL A 33 1.37 14.73 -8.47
N GLU A 34 0.82 15.78 -7.87
CA GLU A 34 1.48 16.55 -6.82
C GLU A 34 0.68 16.46 -5.52
N PHE A 35 1.41 16.24 -4.43
CA PHE A 35 0.89 16.23 -3.06
C PHE A 35 1.55 17.36 -2.28
N LYS A 36 0.80 18.02 -1.40
CA LYS A 36 1.30 19.10 -0.54
C LYS A 36 1.08 18.76 0.93
N ARG A 37 2.12 18.92 1.73
CA ARG A 37 2.07 18.76 3.17
C ARG A 37 2.38 20.09 3.83
N PHE A 38 1.41 20.60 4.60
CA PHE A 38 1.57 21.88 5.31
C PHE A 38 2.41 21.69 6.57
N VAL A 39 3.34 22.63 6.79
CA VAL A 39 4.08 22.73 8.05
C VAL A 39 3.17 23.38 9.09
N ASN A 40 3.13 22.84 10.29
CA ASN A 40 2.37 23.39 11.41
C ASN A 40 2.94 24.72 11.86
N SER A 41 2.06 25.67 12.20
CA SER A 41 2.44 26.94 12.78
C SER A 41 2.30 26.89 14.29
N ALA A 42 3.33 27.32 15.01
CA ALA A 42 3.27 27.42 16.46
C ALA A 42 2.34 28.56 16.91
N SER A 43 1.59 28.34 17.99
CA SER A 43 0.81 29.41 18.60
C SER A 43 1.73 30.43 19.26
N LYS A 44 1.35 31.72 19.17
CA LYS A 44 2.11 32.85 19.73
C LYS A 44 1.20 33.67 20.63
N ALA A 45 1.80 34.42 21.53
CA ALA A 45 1.06 35.33 22.38
C ALA A 45 0.27 36.33 21.54
N TYR A 46 -0.93 36.68 21.99
CA TYR A 46 -1.79 37.67 21.32
C TYR A 46 -1.08 39.00 21.10
N GLY A 47 -1.16 39.53 19.89
CA GLY A 47 -0.51 40.77 19.50
C GLY A 47 0.89 40.62 18.89
N THR A 48 1.54 39.43 18.94
CA THR A 48 2.87 39.23 18.38
C THR A 48 2.92 39.52 16.89
N ALA A 49 1.97 39.00 16.09
CA ALA A 49 1.92 39.24 14.65
C ALA A 49 1.67 40.72 14.33
N ARG A 50 0.85 41.44 15.14
CA ARG A 50 0.58 42.86 14.98
C ARG A 50 1.84 43.70 15.31
N ALA A 51 2.58 43.33 16.36
CA ALA A 51 3.82 44.04 16.73
C ALA A 51 4.92 43.83 15.67
N ALA A 52 4.99 42.64 15.04
CA ALA A 52 5.92 42.35 13.95
C ALA A 52 5.44 42.85 12.57
N ALA A 53 4.22 43.37 12.46
CA ALA A 53 3.53 43.74 11.21
C ALA A 53 3.46 42.64 10.16
N LYS A 54 3.59 41.34 10.58
CA LYS A 54 3.50 40.17 9.70
C LYS A 54 3.10 38.92 10.46
N GLY A 55 2.36 38.03 9.81
CA GLY A 55 2.13 36.67 10.26
C GLY A 55 3.19 35.69 9.76
N ASP A 56 3.09 34.45 10.17
CA ASP A 56 3.94 33.38 9.64
C ASP A 56 3.55 33.06 8.21
N LYS A 57 4.56 32.78 7.38
CA LYS A 57 4.33 32.36 5.99
C LYS A 57 3.93 30.89 5.96
N VAL A 58 2.80 30.59 5.35
CA VAL A 58 2.37 29.20 5.11
C VAL A 58 3.38 28.53 4.18
N THR A 59 3.93 27.40 4.62
CA THR A 59 4.87 26.61 3.85
C THR A 59 4.27 25.22 3.62
N ALA A 60 4.24 24.80 2.35
CA ALA A 60 3.74 23.49 1.93
C ALA A 60 4.62 22.96 0.80
N PRO A 61 5.75 22.30 1.14
CA PRO A 61 6.62 21.73 0.13
C PRO A 61 5.87 20.66 -0.69
N PRO A 62 5.93 20.73 -2.04
CA PRO A 62 5.28 19.75 -2.89
C PRO A 62 6.08 18.45 -2.93
N THR A 63 5.36 17.32 -2.98
CA THR A 63 5.92 16.00 -3.28
C THR A 63 5.31 15.51 -4.57
N THR A 64 6.13 15.38 -5.61
CA THR A 64 5.69 14.89 -6.92
C THR A 64 5.84 13.38 -6.98
N VAL A 65 4.79 12.71 -7.46
CA VAL A 65 4.79 11.29 -7.77
C VAL A 65 4.66 11.13 -9.28
N ASN A 66 5.69 10.58 -9.91
CA ASN A 66 5.71 10.29 -11.34
C ASN A 66 5.19 8.87 -11.60
N LEU A 67 4.40 8.72 -12.65
CA LEU A 67 3.96 7.41 -13.14
C LEU A 67 5.06 6.86 -14.04
N ASN A 68 6.05 6.24 -13.45
CA ASN A 68 7.26 5.75 -14.12
C ASN A 68 7.27 4.23 -14.36
N GLN A 69 6.22 3.55 -13.94
CA GLN A 69 6.04 2.13 -14.19
C GLN A 69 5.00 1.94 -15.29
N HIS A 70 5.48 1.53 -16.46
CA HIS A 70 4.65 1.25 -17.63
C HIS A 70 4.54 -0.27 -17.77
N LYS A 71 3.33 -0.79 -17.70
CA LYS A 71 3.06 -2.23 -17.69
C LYS A 71 2.06 -2.62 -18.74
N GLU A 72 2.27 -3.83 -19.25
CA GLU A 72 1.37 -4.46 -20.19
C GLU A 72 1.09 -5.91 -19.79
N ILE A 73 -0.14 -6.35 -20.04
CA ILE A 73 -0.53 -7.75 -20.04
C ILE A 73 -1.14 -8.02 -21.39
N VAL A 74 -0.45 -8.79 -22.22
CA VAL A 74 -0.90 -9.15 -23.57
C VAL A 74 -1.02 -10.66 -23.65
N GLU A 75 -2.20 -11.14 -24.03
CA GLU A 75 -2.50 -12.55 -24.13
C GLU A 75 -3.05 -12.87 -25.52
N GLU A 76 -2.59 -13.97 -26.10
CA GLU A 76 -3.15 -14.52 -27.34
C GLU A 76 -4.32 -15.46 -27.01
N VAL A 77 -5.40 -15.31 -27.74
CA VAL A 77 -6.62 -16.10 -27.59
C VAL A 77 -6.89 -16.82 -28.92
N ALA A 78 -6.93 -18.16 -28.86
CA ALA A 78 -7.19 -18.95 -30.02
C ALA A 78 -8.62 -18.70 -30.56
N LYS A 79 -8.74 -18.64 -31.89
CA LYS A 79 -10.06 -18.46 -32.52
C LYS A 79 -11.06 -19.53 -32.07
N PHE A 80 -10.61 -20.75 -31.84
CA PHE A 80 -11.47 -21.84 -31.36
C PHE A 80 -12.13 -21.51 -30.00
N ASP A 81 -11.40 -20.90 -29.08
CA ASP A 81 -11.91 -20.51 -27.77
C ASP A 81 -12.93 -19.36 -27.90
N LEU A 82 -12.69 -18.43 -28.82
CA LEU A 82 -13.65 -17.34 -29.12
C LEU A 82 -14.94 -17.89 -29.73
N ASP A 83 -14.83 -18.86 -30.63
CA ASP A 83 -15.97 -19.52 -31.29
C ASP A 83 -16.78 -20.38 -30.30
N THR A 84 -16.09 -21.02 -29.32
CA THR A 84 -16.72 -21.94 -28.36
C THR A 84 -17.38 -21.18 -27.20
N PHE A 85 -16.73 -20.17 -26.65
CA PHE A 85 -17.19 -19.46 -25.44
C PHE A 85 -17.83 -18.11 -25.77
N GLY A 86 -17.72 -17.64 -27.01
CA GLY A 86 -18.12 -16.30 -27.43
C GLY A 86 -17.13 -15.22 -26.96
N VAL A 87 -17.01 -14.13 -27.72
CA VAL A 87 -16.09 -13.03 -27.42
C VAL A 87 -16.33 -12.44 -26.03
N ALA A 88 -17.59 -12.19 -25.68
CA ALA A 88 -17.94 -11.63 -24.37
C ALA A 88 -17.55 -12.55 -23.19
N GLY A 89 -17.70 -13.87 -23.34
CA GLY A 89 -17.32 -14.83 -22.30
C GLY A 89 -15.83 -14.92 -22.06
N VAL A 90 -15.04 -14.90 -23.13
CA VAL A 90 -13.56 -14.88 -23.04
C VAL A 90 -13.09 -13.58 -22.41
N MET A 91 -13.60 -12.44 -22.88
CA MET A 91 -13.27 -11.12 -22.36
C MET A 91 -13.54 -11.01 -20.86
N GLN A 92 -14.70 -11.52 -20.40
CA GLN A 92 -15.04 -11.50 -18.99
C GLN A 92 -14.01 -12.26 -18.14
N ARG A 93 -13.66 -13.49 -18.54
CA ARG A 93 -12.71 -14.33 -17.80
C ARG A 93 -11.31 -13.73 -17.79
N ARG A 94 -10.87 -13.14 -18.92
CA ARG A 94 -9.59 -12.48 -19.01
C ARG A 94 -9.55 -11.19 -18.21
N ALA A 95 -10.62 -10.39 -18.24
CA ALA A 95 -10.74 -9.21 -17.39
C ALA A 95 -10.57 -9.56 -15.92
N ASP A 96 -11.25 -10.61 -15.45
CA ASP A 96 -11.16 -11.04 -14.05
C ASP A 96 -9.72 -11.48 -13.68
N ASN A 97 -9.04 -12.21 -14.57
CA ASN A 97 -7.66 -12.64 -14.36
C ASN A 97 -6.66 -11.48 -14.39
N HIS A 98 -6.81 -10.56 -15.36
CA HIS A 98 -5.96 -9.37 -15.45
C HIS A 98 -6.12 -8.47 -14.21
N VAL A 99 -7.35 -8.31 -13.70
CA VAL A 99 -7.63 -7.58 -12.46
C VAL A 99 -6.87 -8.17 -11.28
N VAL A 100 -6.90 -9.49 -11.12
CA VAL A 100 -6.18 -10.17 -10.03
C VAL A 100 -4.67 -9.96 -10.16
N SER A 101 -4.12 -10.10 -11.37
CA SER A 101 -2.69 -9.94 -11.64
C SER A 101 -2.22 -8.49 -11.41
N MET A 102 -2.95 -7.51 -11.95
CA MET A 102 -2.67 -6.09 -11.74
C MET A 102 -2.79 -5.69 -10.27
N SER A 103 -3.82 -6.18 -9.59
CA SER A 103 -4.05 -5.99 -8.17
C SER A 103 -2.88 -6.49 -7.33
N ALA A 104 -2.38 -7.70 -7.64
CA ALA A 104 -1.25 -8.29 -6.95
C ALA A 104 0.05 -7.50 -7.16
N GLU A 105 0.27 -6.98 -8.36
CA GLU A 105 1.43 -6.15 -8.66
C GLU A 105 1.38 -4.79 -7.95
N LEU A 106 0.24 -4.13 -8.00
CA LEU A 106 0.04 -2.83 -7.31
C LEU A 106 0.26 -2.96 -5.81
N ASP A 107 -0.25 -4.00 -5.19
CA ASP A 107 -0.03 -4.25 -3.76
C ASP A 107 1.46 -4.49 -3.45
N ARG A 108 2.14 -5.33 -4.24
CA ARG A 108 3.59 -5.57 -4.05
C ARG A 108 4.40 -4.28 -4.18
N ALA A 109 4.11 -3.46 -5.19
CA ALA A 109 4.79 -2.18 -5.38
C ALA A 109 4.52 -1.21 -4.23
N PHE A 110 3.27 -1.16 -3.74
CA PHE A 110 2.87 -0.33 -2.62
C PHE A 110 3.62 -0.71 -1.34
N PHE A 111 3.60 -1.98 -0.96
CA PHE A 111 4.26 -2.45 0.26
C PHE A 111 5.78 -2.41 0.14
N ALA A 112 6.34 -2.64 -1.05
CA ALA A 112 7.78 -2.50 -1.28
C ALA A 112 8.24 -1.06 -1.06
N GLN A 113 7.51 -0.07 -1.58
CA GLN A 113 7.82 1.35 -1.38
C GLN A 113 7.62 1.77 0.08
N ALA A 114 6.54 1.34 0.72
CA ALA A 114 6.30 1.60 2.15
C ALA A 114 7.44 1.03 3.02
N ALA A 115 7.92 -0.17 2.71
CA ALA A 115 9.03 -0.78 3.41
C ALA A 115 10.38 -0.13 3.08
N ALA A 116 10.59 0.34 1.85
CA ALA A 116 11.82 1.02 1.46
C ALA A 116 12.00 2.35 2.22
N ASP A 117 10.98 3.19 2.20
CA ASP A 117 11.03 4.55 2.76
C ASP A 117 10.70 4.59 4.27
N GLY A 118 9.99 3.57 4.80
CA GLY A 118 9.58 3.53 6.20
C GLY A 118 10.73 3.38 7.18
N THR A 119 10.55 3.92 8.37
CA THR A 119 11.50 3.83 9.49
C THR A 119 11.53 2.42 10.06
N ALA A 120 12.71 1.86 10.22
CA ALA A 120 12.87 0.54 10.84
C ALA A 120 12.56 0.61 12.34
N PHE A 121 11.66 -0.25 12.80
CA PHE A 121 11.39 -0.46 14.21
C PHE A 121 12.19 -1.67 14.70
N SER A 122 12.96 -1.48 15.77
CA SER A 122 13.70 -2.55 16.42
C SER A 122 13.10 -2.81 17.81
N PRO A 123 12.59 -4.03 18.07
CA PRO A 123 12.12 -4.40 19.38
C PRO A 123 13.24 -4.27 20.45
N ALA A 124 12.87 -3.94 21.66
CA ALA A 124 13.83 -3.94 22.76
C ALA A 124 14.41 -5.35 22.98
N SER A 125 15.64 -5.42 23.49
CA SER A 125 16.30 -6.69 23.74
C SER A 125 15.45 -7.60 24.64
N GLY A 126 15.26 -8.85 24.21
CA GLY A 126 14.48 -9.85 24.94
C GLY A 126 12.97 -9.81 24.66
N VAL A 127 12.47 -8.84 23.91
CA VAL A 127 11.04 -8.77 23.52
C VAL A 127 10.85 -9.55 22.23
N THR A 128 10.17 -10.71 22.33
CA THR A 128 9.88 -11.60 21.19
C THR A 128 8.39 -11.77 20.94
N ALA A 129 7.55 -11.44 21.91
CA ALA A 129 6.12 -11.57 21.83
C ALA A 129 5.52 -10.55 20.86
N ILE A 130 4.78 -11.01 19.85
CA ILE A 130 4.24 -10.17 18.80
C ILE A 130 3.32 -9.07 19.32
N GLN A 131 2.50 -9.37 20.34
CA GLN A 131 1.57 -8.40 20.92
C GLN A 131 2.31 -7.24 21.60
N GLU A 132 3.44 -7.50 22.25
CA GLU A 132 4.24 -6.46 22.89
C GLU A 132 4.99 -5.62 21.85
N ILE A 133 5.52 -6.27 20.80
CA ILE A 133 6.19 -5.59 19.68
C ILE A 133 5.21 -4.65 18.98
N VAL A 134 4.02 -5.12 18.66
CA VAL A 134 2.98 -4.33 17.98
C VAL A 134 2.54 -3.15 18.84
N GLU A 135 2.30 -3.37 20.13
CA GLU A 135 1.89 -2.28 21.04
C GLU A 135 2.98 -1.21 21.14
N ARG A 136 4.25 -1.59 21.22
CA ARG A 136 5.36 -0.63 21.23
C ARG A 136 5.52 0.13 19.90
N MET A 137 5.27 -0.54 18.76
CA MET A 137 5.21 0.15 17.46
C MET A 137 4.10 1.20 17.44
N ILE A 138 2.91 0.84 17.93
CA ILE A 138 1.76 1.76 18.02
C ILE A 138 2.13 2.96 18.90
N GLN A 139 2.67 2.73 20.08
CA GLN A 139 3.11 3.80 21.00
C GLN A 139 4.18 4.71 20.36
N THR A 140 5.10 4.13 19.60
CA THR A 140 6.12 4.91 18.90
C THR A 140 5.51 5.84 17.86
N LEU A 141 4.52 5.36 17.09
CA LEU A 141 3.83 6.19 16.10
C LEU A 141 2.88 7.21 16.78
N GLU A 142 2.24 6.82 17.88
CA GLU A 142 1.36 7.69 18.66
C GLU A 142 2.10 8.91 19.23
N THR A 143 3.38 8.74 19.57
CA THR A 143 4.23 9.78 20.18
C THR A 143 5.13 10.52 19.17
N VAL A 144 4.96 10.32 17.88
CA VAL A 144 5.74 11.05 16.87
C VAL A 144 5.46 12.54 16.98
N HIS A 145 6.54 13.32 17.12
CA HIS A 145 6.49 14.77 17.18
C HIS A 145 7.51 15.38 16.21
N ASN A 146 7.04 16.19 15.26
CA ASN A 146 7.86 16.90 14.30
C ASN A 146 7.15 18.16 13.78
N ASP A 147 7.73 18.87 12.82
CA ASP A 147 7.18 20.11 12.26
C ASP A 147 5.80 19.94 11.60
N TYR A 148 5.38 18.73 11.32
CA TYR A 148 4.13 18.41 10.61
C TYR A 148 3.09 17.73 11.51
N VAL A 149 3.51 17.03 12.54
CA VAL A 149 2.66 16.17 13.36
C VAL A 149 3.02 16.31 14.84
N ASP A 150 1.99 16.36 15.67
CA ASP A 150 2.10 16.37 17.14
C ASP A 150 1.26 15.21 17.70
N GLY A 151 1.78 14.00 17.52
CA GLY A 151 1.10 12.76 17.86
C GLY A 151 0.09 12.28 16.79
N VAL A 152 -0.23 11.01 16.82
CA VAL A 152 -1.18 10.37 15.87
C VAL A 152 -2.19 9.54 16.64
N ASP A 153 -3.48 9.75 16.35
CA ASP A 153 -4.54 8.94 16.95
C ASP A 153 -4.52 7.50 16.41
N ARG A 154 -4.75 6.53 17.27
CA ARG A 154 -4.79 5.10 16.92
C ARG A 154 -5.81 4.77 15.83
N SER A 155 -6.92 5.50 15.78
CA SER A 155 -7.96 5.34 14.75
C SER A 155 -7.52 5.69 13.34
N MET A 156 -6.44 6.46 13.19
CA MET A 156 -5.84 6.85 11.92
C MET A 156 -4.75 5.88 11.46
N MET A 157 -4.36 4.94 12.31
CA MET A 157 -3.32 3.96 12.03
C MET A 157 -3.89 2.72 11.36
N ASP A 158 -3.13 2.16 10.45
CA ASP A 158 -3.38 0.87 9.82
C ASP A 158 -2.14 -0.02 10.00
N LEU A 159 -2.37 -1.23 10.51
CA LEU A 159 -1.35 -2.25 10.73
C LEU A 159 -1.51 -3.36 9.70
N VAL A 160 -0.48 -3.62 8.93
CA VAL A 160 -0.44 -4.72 7.96
C VAL A 160 0.57 -5.75 8.44
N LEU A 161 0.13 -6.99 8.59
CA LEU A 161 0.94 -8.11 9.07
C LEU A 161 1.08 -9.19 8.00
N THR A 162 2.20 -9.90 8.02
CA THR A 162 2.28 -11.18 7.30
C THR A 162 1.31 -12.18 7.91
N PRO A 163 0.80 -13.17 7.16
CA PRO A 163 -0.14 -14.16 7.69
C PRO A 163 0.40 -14.90 8.93
N ALA A 164 1.71 -15.16 8.98
CA ALA A 164 2.35 -15.79 10.13
C ALA A 164 2.25 -14.94 11.40
N LYS A 165 2.56 -13.63 11.30
CA LYS A 165 2.49 -12.71 12.43
C LYS A 165 1.05 -12.38 12.82
N TYR A 166 0.17 -12.29 11.84
CA TYR A 166 -1.27 -12.15 12.06
C TYR A 166 -1.84 -13.32 12.85
N GLY A 167 -1.48 -14.57 12.46
CA GLY A 167 -1.89 -15.77 13.17
C GLY A 167 -1.40 -15.82 14.62
N LEU A 168 -0.15 -15.41 14.88
CA LEU A 168 0.38 -15.33 16.25
C LEU A 168 -0.37 -14.29 17.10
N LEU A 169 -0.68 -13.14 16.53
CA LEU A 169 -1.45 -12.10 17.23
C LEU A 169 -2.88 -12.57 17.52
N ARG A 170 -3.53 -13.23 16.56
CA ARG A 170 -4.86 -13.83 16.74
C ARG A 170 -4.85 -14.90 17.82
N THR A 171 -3.91 -15.84 17.79
CA THR A 171 -3.78 -16.89 18.82
C THR A 171 -3.62 -16.28 20.22
N PHE A 172 -2.85 -15.21 20.35
CA PHE A 172 -2.74 -14.49 21.61
C PHE A 172 -4.09 -13.94 22.07
N LEU A 173 -4.84 -13.29 21.18
CA LEU A 173 -6.16 -12.73 21.49
C LEU A 173 -7.18 -13.81 21.85
N ASP A 174 -7.15 -14.96 21.18
CA ASP A 174 -8.03 -16.10 21.47
C ASP A 174 -7.78 -16.70 22.88
N THR A 175 -6.55 -16.60 23.39
CA THR A 175 -6.20 -17.03 24.75
C THR A 175 -6.64 -16.04 25.83
N GLN A 176 -6.90 -14.79 25.46
CA GLN A 176 -7.41 -13.77 26.37
C GLN A 176 -8.94 -13.73 26.26
N SER A 177 -9.63 -13.84 27.36
CA SER A 177 -11.09 -13.67 27.42
C SER A 177 -11.43 -12.20 27.12
N ASN A 178 -11.37 -11.79 25.86
CA ASN A 178 -11.51 -10.40 25.44
C ASN A 178 -12.85 -10.18 24.72
N PRO A 179 -13.78 -9.40 25.31
CA PRO A 179 -15.09 -9.14 24.72
C PRO A 179 -15.02 -8.28 23.44
N ASN A 180 -13.87 -7.66 23.15
CA ASN A 180 -13.67 -6.83 21.96
C ASN A 180 -13.17 -7.61 20.74
N VAL A 181 -12.93 -8.91 20.87
CA VAL A 181 -12.56 -9.76 19.74
C VAL A 181 -13.83 -10.38 19.18
N ASP A 182 -14.12 -10.08 17.92
CA ASP A 182 -15.17 -10.78 17.18
C ASP A 182 -14.71 -12.19 16.84
N THR A 183 -15.09 -13.14 17.71
CA THR A 183 -14.76 -14.56 17.54
C THR A 183 -15.68 -15.25 16.52
N ALA A 184 -16.72 -14.58 16.05
CA ALA A 184 -17.65 -15.10 15.06
C ALA A 184 -17.15 -14.90 13.62
N GLY A 185 -16.21 -13.97 13.40
CA GLY A 185 -15.59 -13.71 12.11
C GLY A 185 -14.26 -14.46 11.93
N GLU A 186 -13.90 -14.77 10.70
CA GLU A 186 -12.59 -15.37 10.37
C GLU A 186 -11.43 -14.40 10.62
N GLU A 187 -11.68 -13.09 10.55
CA GLU A 187 -10.68 -12.04 10.73
C GLU A 187 -11.05 -11.09 11.86
N PHE A 188 -10.08 -10.74 12.70
CA PHE A 188 -10.24 -9.62 13.60
C PHE A 188 -9.85 -8.32 12.88
N GLY A 189 -10.74 -7.34 12.89
CA GLY A 189 -10.54 -6.08 12.14
C GLY A 189 -9.77 -5.01 12.90
N MET A 190 -9.68 -5.11 14.25
CA MET A 190 -9.07 -4.06 15.08
C MET A 190 -8.27 -4.66 16.23
N TYR A 191 -7.12 -4.05 16.53
CA TYR A 191 -6.29 -4.35 17.71
C TYR A 191 -5.97 -3.04 18.43
N HIS A 192 -6.40 -2.91 19.69
CA HIS A 192 -6.21 -1.72 20.53
C HIS A 192 -6.54 -0.38 19.83
N GLY A 193 -7.60 -0.37 19.02
CA GLY A 193 -8.04 0.82 18.28
C GLY A 193 -7.38 1.01 16.90
N VAL A 194 -6.44 0.15 16.52
CA VAL A 194 -5.76 0.16 15.22
C VAL A 194 -6.37 -0.90 14.29
N ARG A 195 -6.62 -0.57 13.03
CA ARG A 195 -7.09 -1.54 12.05
C ARG A 195 -5.97 -2.49 11.65
N VAL A 196 -6.29 -3.77 11.55
CA VAL A 196 -5.31 -4.82 11.26
C VAL A 196 -5.70 -5.55 9.98
N TYR A 197 -4.71 -5.74 9.11
CA TYR A 197 -4.86 -6.46 7.84
C TYR A 197 -3.83 -7.57 7.74
N SER A 198 -4.26 -8.71 7.21
CA SER A 198 -3.34 -9.80 6.83
C SER A 198 -3.00 -9.66 5.34
N CYS A 199 -1.72 -9.68 4.99
CA CYS A 199 -1.26 -9.52 3.63
C CYS A 199 -0.16 -10.52 3.28
N THR A 200 -0.39 -11.29 2.20
CA THR A 200 0.59 -12.25 1.66
C THR A 200 1.62 -11.59 0.73
N ARG A 201 1.43 -10.30 0.37
CA ARG A 201 2.23 -9.55 -0.61
C ARG A 201 3.26 -8.63 0.04
N MET A 202 3.61 -8.92 1.30
CA MET A 202 4.65 -8.18 2.00
C MET A 202 6.02 -8.40 1.37
N PRO A 203 6.90 -7.38 1.31
CA PRO A 203 8.18 -7.49 0.63
C PRO A 203 9.14 -8.45 1.35
N VAL A 204 9.81 -9.25 0.52
CA VAL A 204 10.92 -10.11 0.92
C VAL A 204 12.11 -9.74 0.04
N THR A 205 13.22 -9.37 0.64
CA THR A 205 14.47 -9.06 -0.08
C THR A 205 15.52 -10.11 0.22
N THR A 206 16.27 -10.49 -0.81
CA THR A 206 17.36 -11.46 -0.70
C THR A 206 18.63 -10.82 -1.23
N GLU A 207 19.66 -10.80 -0.41
CA GLU A 207 20.96 -10.21 -0.73
C GLU A 207 22.07 -11.24 -0.50
N THR A 208 23.05 -11.31 -1.39
CA THR A 208 24.27 -12.10 -1.17
C THR A 208 25.25 -11.26 -0.35
N VAL A 209 25.58 -11.72 0.85
CA VAL A 209 26.36 -10.94 1.83
C VAL A 209 27.85 -11.31 1.88
N GLU A 210 28.19 -12.57 1.56
CA GLU A 210 29.56 -13.11 1.48
C GLU A 210 29.59 -14.21 0.42
N GLU A 211 30.80 -14.71 0.07
CA GLU A 211 31.00 -15.76 -0.95
C GLU A 211 30.21 -17.05 -0.66
N SER A 212 28.92 -17.06 -0.78
CA SER A 212 27.98 -18.19 -0.64
C SER A 212 26.93 -18.02 0.45
N LYS A 213 26.85 -16.91 1.18
CA LYS A 213 25.80 -16.68 2.17
C LYS A 213 24.73 -15.75 1.63
N THR A 214 23.50 -16.15 1.82
CA THR A 214 22.32 -15.38 1.41
C THR A 214 21.59 -14.84 2.63
N LYS A 215 21.45 -13.51 2.70
CA LYS A 215 20.63 -12.86 3.72
C LYS A 215 19.23 -12.62 3.15
N THR A 216 18.24 -13.23 3.76
CA THR A 216 16.84 -12.98 3.45
C THR A 216 16.22 -12.10 4.52
N THR A 217 15.68 -10.97 4.10
CA THR A 217 14.98 -10.02 4.98
C THR A 217 13.50 -10.00 4.62
N VAL A 218 12.65 -10.35 5.57
CA VAL A 218 11.21 -10.36 5.45
C VAL A 218 10.64 -9.15 6.20
N THR A 219 9.76 -8.39 5.57
CA THR A 219 8.99 -7.36 6.26
C THR A 219 7.78 -8.01 6.92
N ASP A 220 7.83 -8.21 8.22
CA ASP A 220 6.82 -8.92 9.01
C ASP A 220 5.60 -8.06 9.33
N ALA A 221 5.82 -6.77 9.56
CA ALA A 221 4.77 -5.80 9.86
C ALA A 221 5.09 -4.43 9.25
N LEU A 222 4.02 -3.75 8.84
CA LEU A 222 4.03 -2.34 8.46
C LEU A 222 2.93 -1.63 9.26
N LEU A 223 3.31 -0.66 10.06
CA LEU A 223 2.39 0.24 10.74
C LEU A 223 2.49 1.61 10.07
N MET A 224 1.39 2.14 9.58
CA MET A 224 1.37 3.41 8.87
C MET A 224 0.10 4.21 9.14
N VAL A 225 0.18 5.52 8.97
CA VAL A 225 -1.01 6.37 8.90
C VAL A 225 -1.66 6.20 7.53
N ARG A 226 -2.97 6.10 7.50
CA ARG A 226 -3.71 6.01 6.23
C ARG A 226 -3.39 7.20 5.33
N GLY A 227 -3.03 6.91 4.08
CA GLY A 227 -2.62 7.93 3.13
C GLY A 227 -1.14 8.32 3.20
N ALA A 228 -0.31 7.61 4.00
CA ALA A 228 1.13 7.86 4.07
C ALA A 228 1.87 7.53 2.76
N VAL A 229 1.30 6.68 1.92
CA VAL A 229 1.86 6.31 0.61
C VAL A 229 0.88 6.69 -0.50
N ALA A 230 1.40 7.27 -1.57
CA ALA A 230 0.65 7.56 -2.79
C ALA A 230 0.93 6.51 -3.86
N GLN A 231 -0.12 6.10 -4.54
CA GLN A 231 -0.04 5.22 -5.70
C GLN A 231 -1.10 5.61 -6.72
N PRO A 232 -0.86 6.65 -7.54
CA PRO A 232 -1.71 6.94 -8.69
C PRO A 232 -1.57 5.84 -9.73
N VAL A 233 -2.70 5.45 -10.33
CA VAL A 233 -2.79 4.39 -11.35
C VAL A 233 -3.64 4.90 -12.49
N VAL A 234 -3.22 4.68 -13.71
CA VAL A 234 -3.97 4.97 -14.95
C VAL A 234 -4.03 3.70 -15.78
N VAL A 235 -5.24 3.32 -16.18
CA VAL A 235 -5.43 2.25 -17.16
C VAL A 235 -5.57 2.94 -18.53
N ASN A 236 -4.61 2.70 -19.40
CA ASN A 236 -4.53 3.39 -20.70
C ASN A 236 -5.40 2.70 -21.75
N GLN A 237 -5.36 1.37 -21.78
CA GLN A 237 -6.11 0.60 -22.76
C GLN A 237 -6.43 -0.79 -22.20
N TYR A 238 -7.68 -1.17 -22.36
CA TYR A 238 -8.14 -2.55 -22.29
C TYR A 238 -9.20 -2.73 -23.39
N GLY A 239 -8.84 -3.42 -24.44
CA GLY A 239 -9.59 -3.46 -25.68
C GLY A 239 -10.26 -4.80 -25.95
N ASP A 240 -11.17 -4.80 -26.91
CA ASP A 240 -11.70 -6.01 -27.53
C ASP A 240 -10.55 -6.80 -28.18
N PRO A 241 -10.69 -8.13 -28.32
CA PRO A 241 -9.70 -8.95 -28.99
C PRO A 241 -9.39 -8.42 -30.40
N GLU A 242 -8.13 -8.09 -30.66
CA GLU A 242 -7.66 -7.67 -31.98
C GLU A 242 -7.06 -8.88 -32.72
N LYS A 243 -7.40 -9.01 -34.01
CA LYS A 243 -6.85 -10.09 -34.82
C LYS A 243 -5.33 -9.90 -35.04
N ILE A 244 -4.56 -10.93 -34.70
CA ILE A 244 -3.12 -10.95 -34.92
C ILE A 244 -2.83 -11.05 -36.42
N GLN A 245 -1.96 -10.19 -36.94
CA GLN A 245 -1.57 -10.23 -38.37
C GLN A 245 -0.95 -11.58 -38.73
N LEU A 246 -1.37 -12.14 -39.84
CA LEU A 246 -0.91 -13.43 -40.37
C LEU A 246 -1.21 -14.64 -39.46
N SER A 247 -2.06 -14.47 -38.44
CA SER A 247 -2.57 -15.55 -37.61
C SER A 247 -4.10 -15.63 -37.71
N ASN A 248 -4.65 -16.74 -37.25
CA ASN A 248 -6.08 -16.90 -37.07
C ASN A 248 -6.55 -16.54 -35.66
N ASP A 249 -5.59 -16.25 -34.77
CA ASP A 249 -5.81 -15.97 -33.36
C ASP A 249 -5.98 -14.47 -33.09
N TYR A 250 -6.39 -14.15 -31.88
CA TYR A 250 -6.64 -12.78 -31.42
C TYR A 250 -5.79 -12.47 -30.21
N ALA A 251 -5.42 -11.18 -30.03
CA ALA A 251 -4.76 -10.68 -28.84
C ALA A 251 -5.73 -9.89 -27.97
N VAL A 252 -5.64 -10.10 -26.67
CA VAL A 252 -6.31 -9.29 -25.62
C VAL A 252 -5.23 -8.59 -24.82
N SER A 253 -5.33 -7.27 -24.68
CA SER A 253 -4.29 -6.46 -24.04
C SER A 253 -4.84 -5.53 -22.98
N LEU A 254 -4.06 -5.34 -21.90
CA LEU A 254 -4.25 -4.35 -20.86
C LEU A 254 -2.96 -3.56 -20.70
N PHE A 255 -3.02 -2.24 -20.86
CA PHE A 255 -1.91 -1.32 -20.62
C PHE A 255 -2.24 -0.41 -19.43
N TYR A 256 -1.34 -0.32 -18.47
CA TYR A 256 -1.52 0.54 -17.32
C TYR A 256 -0.21 1.16 -16.85
N ASP A 257 -0.32 2.35 -16.30
CA ASP A 257 0.80 3.11 -15.74
C ASP A 257 0.55 3.37 -14.27
N TYR A 258 1.59 3.28 -13.47
CA TYR A 258 1.51 3.66 -12.07
C TYR A 258 2.83 4.23 -11.55
N GLY A 259 2.75 4.92 -10.45
CA GLY A 259 3.90 5.34 -9.67
C GLY A 259 3.62 5.14 -8.18
N THR A 260 4.64 4.87 -7.38
CA THR A 260 4.47 4.69 -5.94
C THR A 260 5.53 5.49 -5.21
N LYS A 261 5.10 6.26 -4.19
CA LYS A 261 6.01 7.06 -3.36
C LYS A 261 5.44 7.25 -1.96
N ALA A 262 6.28 7.15 -0.94
CA ALA A 262 5.90 7.54 0.42
C ALA A 262 5.83 9.07 0.50
N LEU A 263 4.69 9.57 0.98
CA LEU A 263 4.45 11.00 1.20
C LEU A 263 4.92 11.43 2.59
N THR A 264 4.77 10.54 3.56
CA THR A 264 5.08 10.78 4.96
C THR A 264 5.89 9.60 5.53
N PRO A 265 7.16 9.44 5.13
CA PRO A 265 7.99 8.31 5.57
C PRO A 265 8.20 8.31 7.09
N ASP A 266 8.13 9.45 7.74
CA ASP A 266 8.14 9.64 9.20
C ASP A 266 6.94 8.99 9.93
N LEU A 267 5.86 8.70 9.23
CA LEU A 267 4.64 8.06 9.74
C LEU A 267 4.47 6.61 9.27
N ILE A 268 5.56 5.98 8.83
CA ILE A 268 5.60 4.59 8.41
C ILE A 268 6.67 3.88 9.21
N PHE A 269 6.29 2.85 9.97
CA PHE A 269 7.22 1.99 10.70
C PHE A 269 7.18 0.57 10.14
N LYS A 270 8.34 -0.03 10.00
CA LYS A 270 8.49 -1.41 9.52
C LYS A 270 9.18 -2.29 10.55
N LEU A 271 8.65 -3.49 10.74
CA LEU A 271 9.29 -4.57 11.47
C LEU A 271 9.86 -5.57 10.46
N GLN A 272 11.16 -5.82 10.53
CA GLN A 272 11.83 -6.73 9.61
C GLN A 272 12.59 -7.81 10.39
N THR A 273 12.52 -9.04 9.88
CA THR A 273 13.32 -10.16 10.37
C THR A 273 14.28 -10.59 9.28
N SER A 274 15.56 -10.70 9.62
CA SER A 274 16.60 -11.15 8.70
C SER A 274 17.13 -12.51 9.14
N THR A 275 17.29 -13.41 8.18
CA THR A 275 17.92 -14.72 8.36
C THR A 275 19.07 -14.85 7.37
N THR A 276 20.22 -15.30 7.84
CA THR A 276 21.38 -15.57 6.98
C THR A 276 21.56 -17.08 6.90
N ALA A 277 21.57 -17.62 5.69
CA ALA A 277 21.74 -19.04 5.38
C ALA A 277 23.03 -19.27 4.58
#